data_28598f3a246087dc347595a63f041572
#
_entry.id   28598f3a246087dc347595a63f041572
#
_cell.length_a   1.000
_cell.length_b   1.000
_cell.length_c   1.000
_cell.angle_alpha   90.00
_cell.angle_beta   90.00
_cell.angle_gamma   90.00
#
_symmetry.space_group_name_H-M   'P 1'
#
loop_
_entity.id
_entity.type
_entity.pdbx_description
1 polymer ?
#
loop_
_entity_poly.entity_id
_entity_poly.type
_entity_poly.pdbx_seq_one_letter_code
_entity_poly.pdbx_strand_id
1 'polypeptide(L)' 'MNYRELNKWLRTADHAKVWLALQDERDNQNRKTFMKRLHQRYCALRAARERKELGL' A
#
# COMPACT_ATOMS: atom_id res chain seq x y z
N MET A 1 -15.13 -1.89 0.55
CA MET A 1 -14.11 -1.96 1.63
C MET A 1 -14.12 -0.65 2.41
N ASN A 2 -14.20 -0.71 3.73
CA ASN A 2 -14.08 0.46 4.58
C ASN A 2 -12.63 0.63 5.05
N TYR A 3 -12.34 1.73 5.76
CA TYR A 3 -10.98 2.04 6.19
C TYR A 3 -10.41 0.98 7.15
N ARG A 4 -11.24 0.44 8.03
CA ARG A 4 -10.83 -0.62 8.95
C ARG A 4 -10.42 -1.89 8.20
N GLU A 5 -11.20 -2.27 7.21
CA GLU A 5 -10.91 -3.44 6.36
C GLU A 5 -9.63 -3.21 5.55
N LEU A 6 -9.44 -2.00 5.05
CA LEU A 6 -8.23 -1.63 4.33
C LEU A 6 -7.00 -1.83 5.20
N ASN A 7 -7.01 -1.31 6.43
CA ASN A 7 -5.88 -1.46 7.34
C ASN A 7 -5.59 -2.92 7.68
N LYS A 8 -6.63 -3.71 7.85
CA LYS A 8 -6.49 -5.15 8.10
C LYS A 8 -5.86 -5.86 6.92
N TRP A 9 -6.33 -5.55 5.71
CA TRP A 9 -5.80 -6.12 4.48
C TRP A 9 -4.33 -5.73 4.25
N LEU A 10 -3.97 -4.48 4.54
CA LEU A 10 -2.61 -3.98 4.35
C LEU A 10 -1.56 -4.73 5.18
N ARG A 11 -1.96 -5.32 6.31
CA ARG A 11 -1.05 -6.10 7.14
C ARG A 11 -0.53 -7.35 6.44
N THR A 12 -1.33 -7.90 5.52
CA THR A 12 -1.02 -9.13 4.81
C THR A 12 -0.67 -8.93 3.34
N ALA A 13 -0.94 -7.74 2.80
CA ALA A 13 -0.70 -7.45 1.40
C ALA A 13 0.79 -7.20 1.13
N ASP A 14 1.28 -7.73 0.01
CA ASP A 14 2.65 -7.49 -0.42
C ASP A 14 2.75 -6.18 -1.22
N HIS A 15 3.97 -5.82 -1.57
CA HIS A 15 4.30 -4.60 -2.32
C HIS A 15 3.52 -4.50 -3.64
N ALA A 16 3.47 -5.58 -4.41
CA ALA A 16 2.80 -5.58 -5.71
C ALA A 16 1.30 -5.38 -5.57
N LYS A 17 0.67 -6.05 -4.60
CA LYS A 17 -0.76 -5.93 -4.34
C LYS A 17 -1.14 -4.54 -3.87
N VAL A 18 -0.32 -3.93 -3.01
CA VAL A 18 -0.55 -2.56 -2.54
C VAL A 18 -0.46 -1.58 -3.71
N TRP A 19 0.52 -1.76 -4.58
CA TRP A 19 0.67 -0.93 -5.78
C TRP A 19 -0.57 -1.00 -6.68
N LEU A 20 -1.04 -2.21 -6.97
CA LEU A 20 -2.24 -2.41 -7.79
C LEU A 20 -3.48 -1.78 -7.16
N ALA A 21 -3.64 -1.92 -5.85
CA ALA A 21 -4.75 -1.32 -5.12
C ALA A 21 -4.69 0.21 -5.18
N LEU A 22 -3.50 0.79 -5.10
CA LEU A 22 -3.31 2.23 -5.21
C LEU A 22 -3.70 2.73 -6.61
N GLN A 23 -3.30 2.02 -7.67
CA GLN A 23 -3.66 2.37 -9.03
C GLN A 23 -5.17 2.28 -9.24
N ASP A 24 -5.79 1.22 -8.73
CA ASP A 24 -7.24 1.03 -8.82
C ASP A 24 -7.99 2.15 -8.10
N GLU A 25 -7.56 2.52 -6.91
CA GLU A 25 -8.19 3.60 -6.15
C GLU A 25 -8.08 4.93 -6.89
N ARG A 26 -6.92 5.22 -7.43
CA ARG A 26 -6.70 6.45 -8.21
C ARG A 26 -7.61 6.52 -9.44
N ASP A 27 -7.78 5.40 -10.15
CA ASP A 27 -8.51 5.38 -11.41
C ASP A 27 -10.03 5.27 -11.23
N ASN A 28 -10.49 4.64 -10.15
CA ASN A 28 -11.92 4.33 -9.97
C ASN A 28 -12.59 5.10 -8.85
N GLN A 29 -12.15 4.91 -7.61
CA GLN A 29 -12.79 5.48 -6.43
C GLN A 29 -12.27 6.87 -6.07
N ASN A 30 -10.99 7.10 -6.26
CA ASN A 30 -10.31 8.36 -5.97
C ASN A 30 -10.55 8.85 -4.53
N ARG A 31 -10.59 7.94 -3.57
CA ARG A 31 -10.75 8.28 -2.15
C ARG A 31 -9.39 8.67 -1.56
N LYS A 32 -9.21 9.95 -1.29
CA LYS A 32 -7.92 10.50 -0.86
C LYS A 32 -7.37 9.84 0.40
N THR A 33 -8.21 9.55 1.38
CA THR A 33 -7.81 8.88 2.61
C THR A 33 -7.23 7.49 2.33
N PHE A 34 -7.87 6.73 1.45
CA PHE A 34 -7.41 5.41 1.04
C PHE A 34 -6.11 5.52 0.25
N MET A 35 -6.02 6.47 -0.66
CA MET A 35 -4.82 6.69 -1.46
C MET A 35 -3.62 7.03 -0.60
N LYS A 36 -3.79 7.91 0.38
CA LYS A 36 -2.71 8.27 1.32
C LYS A 36 -2.24 7.06 2.11
N ARG A 37 -3.17 6.25 2.60
CA ARG A 37 -2.83 5.06 3.39
C ARG A 37 -2.13 4.00 2.55
N LEU A 38 -2.62 3.76 1.35
CA LEU A 38 -2.02 2.81 0.41
C LEU A 38 -0.60 3.25 0.02
N HIS A 39 -0.43 4.53 -0.30
CA HIS A 39 0.87 5.09 -0.65
C HIS A 39 1.85 4.98 0.51
N GLN A 40 1.40 5.30 1.73
CA GLN A 40 2.23 5.19 2.93
C GLN A 40 2.72 3.75 3.13
N ARG A 41 1.83 2.78 2.99
CA ARG A 41 2.20 1.38 3.14
C ARG A 41 3.11 0.91 2.01
N TYR A 42 2.84 1.35 0.79
CA TYR A 42 3.69 1.06 -0.36
C TYR A 42 5.13 1.53 -0.13
N CYS A 43 5.29 2.77 0.33
CA CYS A 43 6.61 3.34 0.61
C CYS A 43 7.33 2.58 1.73
N ALA A 44 6.61 2.18 2.78
CA ALA A 44 7.19 1.41 3.88
C ALA A 44 7.68 0.04 3.42
N LEU A 45 6.88 -0.65 2.61
CA LEU A 45 7.26 -1.96 2.07
C LEU A 45 8.44 -1.86 1.11
N ARG A 46 8.45 -0.82 0.29
CA ARG A 46 9.55 -0.56 -0.64
C ARG A 46 10.85 -0.29 0.11
N ALA A 47 10.81 0.54 1.14
CA ALA A 47 11.99 0.84 1.95
C ALA A 47 12.53 -0.40 2.65
N ALA A 48 11.65 -1.24 3.19
CA ALA A 48 12.04 -2.49 3.83
C ALA A 48 12.71 -3.44 2.83
N ARG A 49 12.16 -3.54 1.62
CA ARG A 49 12.74 -4.35 0.55
C ARG A 49 14.11 -3.85 0.14
N GLU A 50 14.27 -2.53 -0.03
CA GLU A 50 15.55 -1.92 -0.41
C GLU A 50 16.61 -2.17 0.66
N ARG A 51 16.27 -2.05 1.95
CA ARG A 51 17.21 -2.37 3.02
C ARG A 51 17.66 -3.81 2.96
N LYS A 52 16.76 -4.73 2.70
CA LYS A 52 17.07 -6.15 2.60
C LYS A 52 18.01 -6.41 1.43
N GLU A 53 17.77 -5.79 0.28
CA GLU A 53 18.59 -5.94 -0.91
C GLU A 53 19.99 -5.36 -0.70
N LEU A 54 20.10 -4.27 0.05
CA LEU A 54 21.37 -3.61 0.35
C LEU A 54 22.11 -4.23 1.54
N GLY A 55 21.50 -5.15 2.26
CA GLY A 55 22.09 -5.79 3.42
C GLY A 55 22.14 -4.89 4.66
N LEU A 56 21.28 -3.91 4.74
CA LEU A 56 21.22 -2.98 5.87
C LEU A 56 20.32 -3.46 7.00
#